data_e3243d3468e2260b9879ee7d8783ef6a
#
_entry.id   e3243d3468e2260b9879ee7d8783ef6a
#
_cell.length_a   1.000
_cell.length_b   1.000
_cell.length_c   1.000
_cell.angle_alpha   90.00
_cell.angle_beta   90.00
_cell.angle_gamma   90.00
#
_symmetry.space_group_name_H-M   'P 1'
#
loop_
_entity.id
_entity.type
_entity.pdbx_description
1 polymer ?
#
loop_
_entity_poly.entity_id
_entity_poly.type
_entity_poly.pdbx_seq_one_letter_code
_entity_poly.pdbx_strand_id
1 'polypeptide(L)'
;MILTLTLNPSIDISYSLDHFSLDTVNRVNNTIKTAGGKGLNVTRVLSEYGEDVIASGFLGGKLGEFIEQQLNANQINHHFFKINEETRNCIAILHEGQQTEILEQGPSITELEASEFKTHLAKLLTKANVIAMSGSLPRGLKSDYYADLIQLAEQHQKLTILDSSGQSLLDVLLSDYKPTVIKPNIDELAQLLQTKVTSEIECLKDAVNQPIFDGIAWVIVSLGSEGAFAKHHNNYYKVNIPRIDVVNPVGSGDSTVAGIASGLIHQDEDDVLLKKANAFGILNAMESQTGHIDVHKFDEIFQQIEVIEV
;
A
#
# COMPACT_ATOMS: atom_id res chain seq x y z
N MET A 1 5.79 -11.51 12.88
CA MET A 1 6.28 -10.16 12.47
C MET A 1 5.94 -9.91 11.01
N ILE A 2 5.45 -8.73 10.70
CA ILE A 2 5.16 -8.23 9.35
C ILE A 2 6.31 -7.30 8.91
N LEU A 3 6.77 -7.45 7.68
CA LEU A 3 7.75 -6.55 7.06
C LEU A 3 7.03 -5.72 5.99
N THR A 4 7.11 -4.40 6.08
CA THR A 4 6.59 -3.49 5.06
C THR A 4 7.73 -2.90 4.25
N LEU A 5 7.62 -2.91 2.93
CA LEU A 5 8.62 -2.34 2.03
C LEU A 5 8.07 -1.11 1.32
N THR A 6 8.77 0.02 1.50
CA THR A 6 8.55 1.26 0.76
C THR A 6 9.81 1.58 -0.03
N LEU A 7 9.84 1.20 -1.32
CA LEU A 7 11.07 1.36 -2.13
C LEU A 7 11.29 2.81 -2.59
N ASN A 8 10.24 3.62 -2.61
CA ASN A 8 10.31 5.03 -3.00
C ASN A 8 9.57 5.93 -2.00
N PRO A 9 9.99 5.94 -0.71
CA PRO A 9 9.39 6.78 0.30
C PRO A 9 9.54 8.27 -0.02
N SER A 10 8.74 9.09 0.67
CA SER A 10 8.75 10.54 0.48
C SER A 10 8.55 11.27 1.81
N ILE A 11 8.92 12.55 1.83
CA ILE A 11 8.32 13.46 2.79
C ILE A 11 7.04 14.00 2.13
N ASP A 12 5.89 13.64 2.68
CA ASP A 12 4.61 14.16 2.21
C ASP A 12 4.37 15.51 2.89
N ILE A 13 4.28 16.55 2.04
CA ILE A 13 4.13 17.94 2.45
C ILE A 13 2.73 18.40 2.05
N SER A 14 1.93 18.80 3.02
CA SER A 14 0.60 19.37 2.76
C SER A 14 0.58 20.87 3.00
N TYR A 15 0.17 21.61 1.98
CA TYR A 15 -0.08 23.06 2.02
C TYR A 15 -1.58 23.32 1.94
N SER A 16 -2.13 23.98 2.96
CA SER A 16 -3.53 24.42 2.95
C SER A 16 -3.61 25.88 2.54
N LEU A 17 -4.38 26.16 1.49
CA LEU A 17 -4.62 27.49 0.93
C LEU A 17 -6.12 27.71 0.74
N ASP A 18 -6.61 28.92 1.05
CA ASP A 18 -7.99 29.30 0.73
C ASP A 18 -8.18 29.40 -0.79
N HIS A 19 -7.14 29.86 -1.49
CA HIS A 19 -7.11 30.01 -2.94
C HIS A 19 -5.70 29.75 -3.47
N PHE A 20 -5.59 28.95 -4.55
CA PHE A 20 -4.33 28.68 -5.24
C PHE A 20 -4.27 29.43 -6.58
N SER A 21 -3.33 30.35 -6.70
CA SER A 21 -3.16 31.18 -7.89
C SER A 21 -1.90 30.82 -8.66
N LEU A 22 -2.03 30.70 -9.97
CA LEU A 22 -0.89 30.53 -10.89
C LEU A 22 -0.18 31.85 -11.14
N ASP A 23 1.09 31.79 -11.50
CA ASP A 23 1.94 32.92 -11.89
C ASP A 23 2.04 34.03 -10.81
N THR A 24 1.94 33.64 -9.53
CA THR A 24 2.07 34.57 -8.39
C THR A 24 2.59 33.86 -7.16
N VAL A 25 2.85 34.63 -6.09
CA VAL A 25 3.30 34.07 -4.80
C VAL A 25 2.10 33.62 -3.97
N ASN A 26 2.03 32.34 -3.69
CA ASN A 26 1.13 31.77 -2.71
C ASN A 26 1.87 31.63 -1.36
N ARG A 27 1.29 32.19 -0.27
CA ARG A 27 1.88 32.11 1.06
C ARG A 27 1.10 31.12 1.92
N VAL A 28 1.81 30.15 2.49
CA VAL A 28 1.24 29.08 3.33
C VAL A 28 1.54 29.40 4.79
N ASN A 29 0.53 29.41 5.63
CA ASN A 29 0.67 29.64 7.06
C ASN A 29 0.91 28.34 7.83
N ASN A 30 0.28 27.25 7.41
CA ASN A 30 0.38 25.93 8.04
C ASN A 30 0.92 24.92 7.05
N THR A 31 1.99 24.25 7.45
CA THR A 31 2.61 23.18 6.66
C THR A 31 2.67 21.92 7.50
N ILE A 32 2.12 20.85 7.00
CA ILE A 32 2.25 19.52 7.61
C ILE A 32 3.27 18.74 6.82
N LYS A 33 4.21 18.09 7.52
CA LYS A 33 5.21 17.22 6.92
C LYS A 33 5.18 15.86 7.63
N THR A 34 5.01 14.80 6.87
CA THR A 34 4.93 13.44 7.40
C THR A 34 5.86 12.50 6.63
N ALA A 35 6.31 11.44 7.30
CA ALA A 35 6.94 10.32 6.64
C ALA A 35 5.90 9.63 5.75
N GLY A 36 6.09 9.69 4.43
CA GLY A 36 5.11 9.28 3.45
C GLY A 36 5.59 8.15 2.54
N GLY A 37 4.66 7.72 1.69
CA GLY A 37 4.77 6.58 0.81
C GLY A 37 3.83 5.45 1.25
N LYS A 38 3.23 4.74 0.27
CA LYS A 38 2.20 3.73 0.52
C LYS A 38 2.59 2.70 1.59
N GLY A 39 3.81 2.13 1.52
CA GLY A 39 4.26 1.15 2.50
C GLY A 39 4.43 1.72 3.90
N LEU A 40 4.77 3.02 4.05
CA LEU A 40 4.81 3.68 5.36
C LEU A 40 3.42 3.94 5.93
N ASN A 41 2.41 4.17 5.08
CA ASN A 41 1.02 4.22 5.52
C ASN A 41 0.57 2.84 6.03
N VAL A 42 0.90 1.76 5.30
CA VAL A 42 0.67 0.37 5.77
C VAL A 42 1.33 0.13 7.12
N THR A 43 2.60 0.55 7.27
CA THR A 43 3.36 0.39 8.52
C THR A 43 2.66 1.07 9.70
N ARG A 44 2.23 2.31 9.50
CA ARG A 44 1.61 3.12 10.54
C ARG A 44 0.32 2.50 11.04
N VAL A 45 -0.55 2.09 10.12
CA VAL A 45 -1.82 1.42 10.45
C VAL A 45 -1.58 0.11 11.20
N LEU A 46 -0.62 -0.72 10.77
CA LEU A 46 -0.27 -1.96 11.47
C LEU A 46 0.27 -1.67 12.88
N SER A 47 1.11 -0.64 13.03
CA SER A 47 1.64 -0.24 14.33
C SER A 47 0.55 0.27 15.28
N GLU A 48 -0.40 1.07 14.78
CA GLU A 48 -1.53 1.57 15.57
C GLU A 48 -2.47 0.45 15.98
N TYR A 49 -2.67 -0.54 15.13
CA TYR A 49 -3.47 -1.73 15.48
C TYR A 49 -2.76 -2.66 16.47
N GLY A 50 -1.44 -2.49 16.68
CA GLY A 50 -0.66 -3.25 17.66
C GLY A 50 0.06 -4.46 17.06
N GLU A 51 0.23 -4.54 15.75
CA GLU A 51 0.99 -5.60 15.09
C GLU A 51 2.51 -5.43 15.29
N ASP A 52 3.21 -6.56 15.35
CA ASP A 52 4.67 -6.59 15.30
C ASP A 52 5.14 -6.33 13.86
N VAL A 53 5.49 -5.07 13.57
CA VAL A 53 5.84 -4.58 12.23
C VAL A 53 7.23 -3.95 12.20
N ILE A 54 7.94 -4.17 11.10
CA ILE A 54 9.20 -3.47 10.76
C ILE A 54 9.05 -2.82 9.38
N ALA A 55 9.37 -1.52 9.29
CA ALA A 55 9.46 -0.81 8.01
C ALA A 55 10.86 -0.95 7.40
N SER A 56 10.94 -1.13 6.08
CA SER A 56 12.19 -1.12 5.32
C SER A 56 11.99 -0.56 3.91
N GLY A 57 13.08 -0.37 3.20
CA GLY A 57 13.14 0.21 1.85
C GLY A 57 14.42 1.01 1.68
N PHE A 58 14.39 2.02 0.81
CA PHE A 58 15.52 2.91 0.57
C PHE A 58 15.33 4.26 1.24
N LEU A 59 16.35 4.75 1.94
CA LEU A 59 16.40 6.12 2.45
C LEU A 59 17.78 6.72 2.19
N GLY A 60 17.80 7.98 1.76
CA GLY A 60 19.04 8.72 1.55
C GLY A 60 18.94 10.19 1.94
N GLY A 61 20.09 10.76 2.27
CA GLY A 61 20.28 12.16 2.56
C GLY A 61 19.52 12.66 3.80
N LYS A 62 19.33 13.97 3.86
CA LYS A 62 18.67 14.63 5.01
C LYS A 62 17.17 14.36 5.08
N LEU A 63 16.53 14.20 3.92
CA LEU A 63 15.10 13.86 3.89
C LEU A 63 14.87 12.43 4.38
N GLY A 64 15.79 11.50 4.07
CA GLY A 64 15.77 10.15 4.64
C GLY A 64 15.97 10.14 6.16
N GLU A 65 16.92 10.96 6.68
CA GLU A 65 17.10 11.13 8.13
C GLU A 65 15.84 11.69 8.81
N PHE A 66 15.12 12.62 8.15
CA PHE A 66 13.84 13.14 8.65
C PHE A 66 12.80 12.04 8.80
N ILE A 67 12.66 11.16 7.81
CA ILE A 67 11.74 10.02 7.86
C ILE A 67 12.08 9.12 9.06
N GLU A 68 13.35 8.76 9.26
CA GLU A 68 13.76 7.94 10.41
C GLU A 68 13.44 8.62 11.75
N GLN A 69 13.67 9.93 11.85
CA GLN A 69 13.31 10.69 13.06
C GLN A 69 11.80 10.63 13.35
N GLN A 70 10.96 10.73 12.32
CA GLN A 70 9.51 10.61 12.46
C GLN A 70 9.10 9.19 12.90
N LEU A 71 9.69 8.15 12.31
CA LEU A 71 9.43 6.77 12.69
C LEU A 71 9.85 6.50 14.14
N ASN A 72 11.03 6.99 14.55
CA ASN A 72 11.51 6.88 15.93
C ASN A 72 10.58 7.61 16.92
N ALA A 73 10.15 8.84 16.57
CA ALA A 73 9.23 9.62 17.41
C ALA A 73 7.88 8.89 17.63
N ASN A 74 7.42 8.14 16.62
CA ASN A 74 6.20 7.33 16.69
C ASN A 74 6.46 5.89 17.17
N GLN A 75 7.66 5.57 17.64
CA GLN A 75 8.06 4.24 18.14
C GLN A 75 7.85 3.11 17.13
N ILE A 76 7.94 3.43 15.84
CA ILE A 76 7.83 2.46 14.75
C ILE A 76 9.20 1.83 14.50
N ASN A 77 9.29 0.51 14.60
CA ASN A 77 10.49 -0.23 14.29
C ASN A 77 10.81 -0.12 12.78
N HIS A 78 12.05 0.19 12.47
CA HIS A 78 12.46 0.32 11.07
C HIS A 78 13.91 -0.11 10.85
N HIS A 79 14.20 -0.51 9.62
CA HIS A 79 15.55 -0.91 9.20
C HIS A 79 15.71 -0.64 7.69
N PHE A 80 15.93 0.64 7.34
CA PHE A 80 16.09 1.07 5.95
C PHE A 80 17.53 0.85 5.44
N PHE A 81 17.63 0.51 4.16
CA PHE A 81 18.89 0.52 3.44
C PHE A 81 19.26 1.95 3.04
N LYS A 82 20.49 2.35 3.32
CA LYS A 82 20.97 3.70 3.03
C LYS A 82 21.50 3.78 1.61
N ILE A 83 21.01 4.78 0.88
CA ILE A 83 21.42 5.11 -0.49
C ILE A 83 22.13 6.45 -0.56
N ASN A 84 22.85 6.69 -1.67
CA ASN A 84 23.64 7.91 -1.84
C ASN A 84 22.79 9.12 -2.22
N GLU A 85 21.76 8.93 -3.07
CA GLU A 85 20.88 10.03 -3.48
C GLU A 85 19.85 10.39 -2.40
N GLU A 86 19.34 11.63 -2.48
CA GLU A 86 18.36 12.18 -1.54
C GLU A 86 16.99 11.52 -1.71
N THR A 87 16.33 11.20 -0.62
CA THR A 87 14.91 10.85 -0.59
C THR A 87 14.08 12.01 -1.14
N ARG A 88 12.92 11.72 -1.74
CA ARG A 88 12.07 12.70 -2.43
C ARG A 88 11.08 13.41 -1.51
N ASN A 89 10.52 14.52 -2.01
CA ASN A 89 9.30 15.13 -1.49
C ASN A 89 8.11 14.78 -2.38
N CYS A 90 6.92 14.75 -1.76
CA CYS A 90 5.63 14.76 -2.44
C CYS A 90 4.80 15.89 -1.85
N ILE A 91 4.31 16.81 -2.68
CA ILE A 91 3.62 18.01 -2.22
C ILE A 91 2.15 17.90 -2.63
N ALA A 92 1.25 18.04 -1.65
CA ALA A 92 -0.17 18.20 -1.86
C ALA A 92 -0.58 19.63 -1.54
N ILE A 93 -1.17 20.33 -2.48
CA ILE A 93 -1.74 21.66 -2.32
C ILE A 93 -3.25 21.49 -2.20
N LEU A 94 -3.78 21.73 -1.00
CA LEU A 94 -5.21 21.68 -0.70
C LEU A 94 -5.78 23.09 -0.89
N HIS A 95 -6.72 23.27 -1.81
CA HIS A 95 -7.31 24.56 -2.13
C HIS A 95 -8.73 24.41 -2.66
N GLU A 96 -9.62 25.29 -2.28
CA GLU A 96 -10.99 25.42 -2.84
C GLU A 96 -11.75 24.07 -2.89
N GLY A 97 -11.52 23.18 -1.90
CA GLY A 97 -12.10 21.84 -1.87
C GLY A 97 -11.49 20.85 -2.89
N GLN A 98 -10.37 21.21 -3.49
CA GLN A 98 -9.60 20.40 -4.45
C GLN A 98 -8.21 20.10 -3.91
N GLN A 99 -7.52 19.15 -4.55
CA GLN A 99 -6.13 18.79 -4.26
C GLN A 99 -5.32 18.79 -5.56
N THR A 100 -4.19 19.52 -5.55
CA THR A 100 -3.19 19.48 -6.62
C THR A 100 -1.91 18.89 -6.08
N GLU A 101 -1.37 17.88 -6.76
CA GLU A 101 -0.17 17.17 -6.32
C GLU A 101 1.03 17.45 -7.23
N ILE A 102 2.21 17.59 -6.59
CA ILE A 102 3.51 17.65 -7.25
C ILE A 102 4.36 16.54 -6.66
N LEU A 103 4.58 15.50 -7.45
CA LEU A 103 5.26 14.29 -7.01
C LEU A 103 6.65 14.21 -7.66
N GLU A 104 7.70 14.29 -6.87
CA GLU A 104 9.05 14.03 -7.35
C GLU A 104 9.21 12.54 -7.70
N GLN A 105 10.00 12.25 -8.74
CA GLN A 105 10.24 10.87 -9.19
C GLN A 105 11.02 10.03 -8.16
N GLY A 106 11.77 10.68 -7.29
CA GLY A 106 12.64 10.02 -6.30
C GLY A 106 14.06 9.78 -6.77
N PRO A 107 14.89 9.18 -5.90
CA PRO A 107 16.31 8.92 -6.15
C PRO A 107 16.50 7.92 -7.31
N SER A 108 17.71 7.93 -7.88
CA SER A 108 18.17 6.92 -8.81
C SER A 108 18.98 5.87 -8.07
N ILE A 109 18.51 4.64 -8.04
CA ILE A 109 19.18 3.51 -7.38
C ILE A 109 20.17 2.90 -8.34
N THR A 110 21.42 2.74 -7.91
CA THR A 110 22.44 2.05 -8.68
C THR A 110 22.24 0.53 -8.67
N GLU A 111 22.81 -0.18 -9.65
CA GLU A 111 22.77 -1.65 -9.68
C GLU A 111 23.41 -2.27 -8.44
N LEU A 112 24.44 -1.62 -7.89
CA LEU A 112 25.10 -2.06 -6.65
C LEU A 112 24.14 -1.92 -5.46
N GLU A 113 23.54 -0.75 -5.26
CA GLU A 113 22.56 -0.52 -4.19
C GLU A 113 21.36 -1.48 -4.30
N ALA A 114 20.86 -1.73 -5.51
CA ALA A 114 19.79 -2.70 -5.76
C ALA A 114 20.19 -4.13 -5.35
N SER A 115 21.42 -4.54 -5.65
CA SER A 115 21.96 -5.86 -5.29
C SER A 115 22.21 -5.98 -3.78
N GLU A 116 22.80 -4.96 -3.17
CA GLU A 116 23.04 -4.92 -1.73
C GLU A 116 21.75 -4.88 -0.93
N PHE A 117 20.70 -4.21 -1.45
CA PHE A 117 19.37 -4.23 -0.84
C PHE A 117 18.79 -5.65 -0.79
N LYS A 118 18.96 -6.47 -1.82
CA LYS A 118 18.50 -7.87 -1.76
C LYS A 118 19.22 -8.64 -0.63
N THR A 119 20.49 -8.39 -0.40
CA THR A 119 21.22 -8.97 0.73
C THR A 119 20.73 -8.45 2.09
N HIS A 120 20.40 -7.15 2.15
CA HIS A 120 19.81 -6.54 3.33
C HIS A 120 18.41 -7.14 3.62
N LEU A 121 17.57 -7.26 2.60
CA LEU A 121 16.25 -7.85 2.70
C LEU A 121 16.29 -9.31 3.16
N ALA A 122 17.21 -10.13 2.64
CA ALA A 122 17.37 -11.53 3.03
C ALA A 122 17.56 -11.68 4.56
N LYS A 123 18.28 -10.73 5.21
CA LYS A 123 18.44 -10.75 6.67
C LYS A 123 17.13 -10.44 7.40
N LEU A 124 16.31 -9.53 6.88
CA LEU A 124 15.01 -9.20 7.47
C LEU A 124 14.00 -10.35 7.30
N LEU A 125 14.05 -11.04 6.15
CA LEU A 125 13.19 -12.18 5.86
C LEU A 125 13.36 -13.34 6.84
N THR A 126 14.50 -13.46 7.52
CA THR A 126 14.67 -14.50 8.56
C THR A 126 13.69 -14.35 9.73
N LYS A 127 13.18 -13.14 9.95
CA LYS A 127 12.26 -12.81 11.06
C LYS A 127 10.83 -12.57 10.59
N ALA A 128 10.63 -12.15 9.35
CA ALA A 128 9.31 -11.86 8.79
C ALA A 128 8.58 -13.15 8.40
N ASN A 129 7.26 -13.13 8.47
CA ASN A 129 6.37 -14.17 7.93
C ASN A 129 5.51 -13.64 6.79
N VAL A 130 5.17 -12.35 6.82
CA VAL A 130 4.40 -11.64 5.79
C VAL A 130 5.20 -10.41 5.36
N ILE A 131 5.27 -10.16 4.04
CA ILE A 131 5.91 -8.99 3.45
C ILE A 131 4.86 -8.23 2.64
N ALA A 132 4.60 -6.98 3.02
CA ALA A 132 3.77 -6.06 2.25
C ALA A 132 4.66 -5.09 1.48
N MET A 133 4.65 -5.19 0.16
CA MET A 133 5.37 -4.31 -0.76
C MET A 133 4.38 -3.34 -1.39
N SER A 134 4.56 -2.04 -1.16
CA SER A 134 3.60 -1.04 -1.61
C SER A 134 4.26 0.18 -2.22
N GLY A 135 3.69 0.66 -3.32
CA GLY A 135 4.07 1.90 -3.99
C GLY A 135 4.86 1.68 -5.28
N SER A 136 5.38 2.80 -5.81
CA SER A 136 6.18 2.83 -7.03
C SER A 136 7.63 2.47 -6.78
N LEU A 137 8.31 2.02 -7.83
CA LEU A 137 9.76 1.87 -7.83
C LEU A 137 10.44 3.24 -8.01
N PRO A 138 11.57 3.51 -7.35
CA PRO A 138 12.41 4.65 -7.64
C PRO A 138 13.12 4.49 -9.00
N ARG A 139 13.71 5.57 -9.50
CA ARG A 139 14.52 5.52 -10.75
C ARG A 139 15.70 4.57 -10.60
N GLY A 140 16.19 4.06 -11.72
CA GLY A 140 17.37 3.16 -11.77
C GLY A 140 17.03 1.69 -11.51
N LEU A 141 15.92 1.37 -10.84
CA LEU A 141 15.45 -0.01 -10.74
C LEU A 141 14.72 -0.41 -12.03
N LYS A 142 14.86 -1.66 -12.42
CA LYS A 142 14.08 -2.26 -13.49
C LYS A 142 12.63 -2.41 -13.06
N SER A 143 11.69 -2.38 -14.00
CA SER A 143 10.25 -2.51 -13.72
C SER A 143 9.87 -3.88 -13.13
N ASP A 144 10.68 -4.91 -13.36
CA ASP A 144 10.53 -6.27 -12.81
C ASP A 144 11.17 -6.46 -11.41
N TYR A 145 11.73 -5.40 -10.80
CA TYR A 145 12.46 -5.53 -9.52
C TYR A 145 11.61 -6.10 -8.39
N TYR A 146 10.29 -5.85 -8.38
CA TYR A 146 9.40 -6.50 -7.42
C TYR A 146 9.35 -8.02 -7.60
N ALA A 147 9.46 -8.54 -8.82
CA ALA A 147 9.54 -9.98 -9.05
C ALA A 147 10.79 -10.60 -8.42
N ASP A 148 11.93 -9.91 -8.51
CA ASP A 148 13.17 -10.34 -7.82
C ASP A 148 12.99 -10.41 -6.28
N LEU A 149 12.26 -9.44 -5.69
CA LEU A 149 12.01 -9.44 -4.25
C LEU A 149 11.00 -10.53 -3.85
N ILE A 150 10.01 -10.80 -4.68
CA ILE A 150 9.05 -11.89 -4.47
C ILE A 150 9.76 -13.24 -4.58
N GLN A 151 10.64 -13.43 -5.57
CA GLN A 151 11.49 -14.62 -5.67
C GLN A 151 12.29 -14.86 -4.39
N LEU A 152 12.93 -13.79 -3.88
CA LEU A 152 13.70 -13.89 -2.65
C LEU A 152 12.80 -14.24 -1.44
N ALA A 153 11.61 -13.68 -1.36
CA ALA A 153 10.65 -13.98 -0.31
C ALA A 153 10.16 -15.45 -0.40
N GLU A 154 9.90 -15.96 -1.60
CA GLU A 154 9.52 -17.35 -1.84
C GLU A 154 10.62 -18.33 -1.41
N GLN A 155 11.88 -18.05 -1.73
CA GLN A 155 13.03 -18.84 -1.27
C GLN A 155 13.10 -18.92 0.26
N HIS A 156 12.60 -17.91 0.95
CA HIS A 156 12.47 -17.87 2.41
C HIS A 156 11.10 -18.34 2.92
N GLN A 157 10.22 -18.85 2.04
CA GLN A 157 8.87 -19.35 2.36
C GLN A 157 7.99 -18.29 3.05
N LYS A 158 8.00 -17.06 2.52
CA LYS A 158 7.24 -15.94 3.08
C LYS A 158 6.03 -15.59 2.22
N LEU A 159 4.92 -15.21 2.88
CA LEU A 159 3.76 -14.68 2.20
C LEU A 159 4.02 -13.24 1.75
N THR A 160 3.59 -12.91 0.53
CA THR A 160 3.85 -11.60 -0.07
C THR A 160 2.56 -10.91 -0.51
N ILE A 161 2.45 -9.64 -0.20
CA ILE A 161 1.40 -8.75 -0.69
C ILE A 161 2.06 -7.71 -1.59
N LEU A 162 1.52 -7.51 -2.79
CA LEU A 162 1.98 -6.47 -3.70
C LEU A 162 0.85 -5.48 -4.00
N ASP A 163 1.02 -4.23 -3.60
CA ASP A 163 0.17 -3.09 -3.96
C ASP A 163 0.97 -2.11 -4.82
N SER A 164 1.06 -2.40 -6.09
CA SER A 164 1.71 -1.60 -7.12
C SER A 164 0.81 -1.48 -8.34
N SER A 165 1.18 -0.64 -9.29
CA SER A 165 0.37 -0.37 -10.48
C SER A 165 1.23 -0.22 -11.73
N GLY A 166 0.58 -0.11 -12.89
CA GLY A 166 1.24 0.12 -14.18
C GLY A 166 2.20 -0.99 -14.56
N GLN A 167 3.35 -0.58 -15.17
CA GLN A 167 4.32 -1.54 -15.71
C GLN A 167 4.94 -2.44 -14.65
N SER A 168 5.19 -1.92 -13.44
CA SER A 168 5.80 -2.72 -12.37
C SER A 168 4.91 -3.88 -11.90
N LEU A 169 3.59 -3.66 -11.83
CA LEU A 169 2.65 -4.74 -11.54
C LEU A 169 2.57 -5.71 -12.72
N LEU A 170 2.46 -5.20 -13.95
CA LEU A 170 2.37 -6.04 -15.15
C LEU A 170 3.57 -6.99 -15.27
N ASP A 171 4.80 -6.49 -15.07
CA ASP A 171 6.01 -7.30 -15.18
C ASP A 171 6.07 -8.40 -14.10
N VAL A 172 5.60 -8.11 -12.89
CA VAL A 172 5.45 -9.15 -11.85
C VAL A 172 4.43 -10.20 -12.28
N LEU A 173 3.28 -9.77 -12.83
CA LEU A 173 2.24 -10.70 -13.27
C LEU A 173 2.66 -11.56 -14.47
N LEU A 174 3.60 -11.09 -15.27
CA LEU A 174 4.17 -11.86 -16.40
C LEU A 174 5.38 -12.71 -15.99
N SER A 175 5.95 -12.51 -14.80
CA SER A 175 7.09 -13.29 -14.31
C SER A 175 6.68 -14.67 -13.81
N ASP A 176 7.65 -15.55 -13.55
CA ASP A 176 7.42 -16.85 -12.92
C ASP A 176 7.14 -16.74 -11.40
N TYR A 177 7.45 -15.60 -10.79
CA TYR A 177 7.33 -15.36 -9.35
C TYR A 177 6.10 -14.52 -9.04
N LYS A 178 5.09 -15.13 -8.43
CA LYS A 178 3.81 -14.49 -8.13
C LYS A 178 3.71 -14.10 -6.66
N PRO A 179 3.14 -12.91 -6.34
CA PRO A 179 2.81 -12.60 -4.95
C PRO A 179 1.66 -13.48 -4.45
N THR A 180 1.59 -13.67 -3.14
CA THR A 180 0.44 -14.35 -2.52
C THR A 180 -0.85 -13.56 -2.71
N VAL A 181 -0.75 -12.22 -2.62
CA VAL A 181 -1.89 -11.29 -2.72
C VAL A 181 -1.56 -10.12 -3.61
N ILE A 182 -2.51 -9.73 -4.47
CA ILE A 182 -2.56 -8.42 -5.10
C ILE A 182 -3.87 -7.71 -4.74
N LYS A 183 -3.84 -6.36 -4.70
CA LYS A 183 -5.01 -5.56 -4.39
C LYS A 183 -5.20 -4.39 -5.38
N PRO A 184 -5.57 -4.63 -6.63
CA PRO A 184 -5.95 -3.55 -7.54
C PRO A 184 -7.29 -2.91 -7.14
N ASN A 185 -7.48 -1.64 -7.51
CA ASN A 185 -8.82 -1.08 -7.63
C ASN A 185 -9.42 -1.41 -9.01
N ILE A 186 -10.71 -1.09 -9.20
CA ILE A 186 -11.42 -1.42 -10.44
C ILE A 186 -10.79 -0.74 -11.68
N ASP A 187 -10.29 0.49 -11.54
CA ASP A 187 -9.66 1.23 -12.64
C ASP A 187 -8.29 0.65 -12.97
N GLU A 188 -7.49 0.31 -11.97
CA GLU A 188 -6.21 -0.38 -12.15
C GLU A 188 -6.39 -1.75 -12.80
N LEU A 189 -7.43 -2.50 -12.41
CA LEU A 189 -7.78 -3.77 -13.03
C LEU A 189 -8.18 -3.59 -14.50
N ALA A 190 -9.00 -2.58 -14.80
CA ALA A 190 -9.41 -2.26 -16.17
C ALA A 190 -8.22 -1.85 -17.05
N GLN A 191 -7.29 -1.03 -16.52
CA GLN A 191 -6.06 -0.64 -17.19
C GLN A 191 -5.14 -1.84 -17.45
N LEU A 192 -4.97 -2.70 -16.46
CA LEU A 192 -4.13 -3.90 -16.55
C LEU A 192 -4.63 -4.86 -17.63
N LEU A 193 -5.93 -5.07 -17.70
CA LEU A 193 -6.58 -5.96 -18.66
C LEU A 193 -6.87 -5.28 -20.01
N GLN A 194 -6.65 -3.97 -20.11
CA GLN A 194 -6.96 -3.16 -21.30
C GLN A 194 -8.43 -3.35 -21.77
N THR A 195 -9.34 -3.51 -20.81
CA THR A 195 -10.76 -3.72 -21.06
C THR A 195 -11.60 -2.99 -20.03
N LYS A 196 -12.87 -2.75 -20.35
CA LYS A 196 -13.80 -2.17 -19.37
C LYS A 196 -14.18 -3.23 -18.34
N VAL A 197 -14.01 -2.89 -17.08
CA VAL A 197 -14.45 -3.69 -15.93
C VAL A 197 -15.53 -2.91 -15.18
N THR A 198 -16.60 -3.59 -14.77
CA THR A 198 -17.68 -3.03 -13.96
C THR A 198 -17.74 -3.73 -12.60
N SER A 199 -18.48 -3.15 -11.65
CA SER A 199 -18.70 -3.76 -10.32
C SER A 199 -19.69 -4.93 -10.32
N GLU A 200 -20.22 -5.33 -11.47
CA GLU A 200 -21.06 -6.52 -11.60
C GLU A 200 -20.26 -7.81 -11.31
N ILE A 201 -20.81 -8.70 -10.51
CA ILE A 201 -20.14 -9.91 -10.01
C ILE A 201 -19.60 -10.77 -11.16
N GLU A 202 -20.38 -11.03 -12.19
CA GLU A 202 -19.94 -11.84 -13.33
C GLU A 202 -18.79 -11.17 -14.11
N CYS A 203 -18.82 -9.84 -14.28
CA CYS A 203 -17.75 -9.10 -14.91
C CYS A 203 -16.45 -9.16 -14.06
N LEU A 204 -16.58 -9.07 -12.74
CA LEU A 204 -15.43 -9.20 -11.82
C LEU A 204 -14.87 -10.62 -11.81
N LYS A 205 -15.72 -11.65 -11.81
CA LYS A 205 -15.29 -13.06 -11.95
C LYS A 205 -14.50 -13.27 -13.24
N ASP A 206 -15.04 -12.82 -14.36
CA ASP A 206 -14.36 -12.94 -15.66
C ASP A 206 -13.00 -12.21 -15.66
N ALA A 207 -12.94 -11.02 -15.04
CA ALA A 207 -11.73 -10.22 -14.96
C ALA A 207 -10.65 -10.91 -14.11
N VAL A 208 -10.97 -11.39 -12.90
CA VAL A 208 -9.97 -12.02 -12.00
C VAL A 208 -9.61 -13.45 -12.39
N ASN A 209 -10.30 -14.04 -13.35
CA ASN A 209 -10.00 -15.36 -13.93
C ASN A 209 -9.14 -15.28 -15.19
N GLN A 210 -8.68 -14.10 -15.58
CA GLN A 210 -7.76 -13.99 -16.71
C GLN A 210 -6.42 -14.69 -16.39
N PRO A 211 -5.80 -15.38 -17.38
CA PRO A 211 -4.57 -16.17 -17.16
C PRO A 211 -3.40 -15.39 -16.55
N ILE A 212 -3.41 -14.07 -16.66
CA ILE A 212 -2.39 -13.20 -16.07
C ILE A 212 -2.34 -13.30 -14.53
N PHE A 213 -3.43 -13.74 -13.88
CA PHE A 213 -3.53 -13.91 -12.43
C PHE A 213 -3.27 -15.35 -11.96
N ASP A 214 -2.93 -16.26 -12.88
CA ASP A 214 -2.62 -17.65 -12.52
C ASP A 214 -1.44 -17.69 -11.53
N GLY A 215 -1.56 -18.52 -10.51
CA GLY A 215 -0.56 -18.67 -9.46
C GLY A 215 -0.69 -17.68 -8.29
N ILE A 216 -1.59 -16.71 -8.36
CA ILE A 216 -1.87 -15.77 -7.25
C ILE A 216 -2.99 -16.38 -6.39
N ALA A 217 -2.73 -16.52 -5.07
CA ALA A 217 -3.73 -17.08 -4.17
C ALA A 217 -4.92 -16.13 -3.96
N TRP A 218 -4.65 -14.83 -3.77
CA TRP A 218 -5.65 -13.79 -3.54
C TRP A 218 -5.59 -12.67 -4.55
N VAL A 219 -6.71 -12.41 -5.22
CA VAL A 219 -6.93 -11.19 -6.01
C VAL A 219 -8.06 -10.43 -5.36
N ILE A 220 -7.77 -9.30 -4.70
CA ILE A 220 -8.74 -8.49 -3.97
C ILE A 220 -8.94 -7.17 -4.73
N VAL A 221 -10.13 -6.97 -5.28
CA VAL A 221 -10.48 -5.78 -6.06
C VAL A 221 -11.25 -4.80 -5.18
N SER A 222 -10.68 -3.64 -4.89
CA SER A 222 -11.39 -2.58 -4.14
C SER A 222 -12.35 -1.82 -5.05
N LEU A 223 -13.58 -1.60 -4.57
CA LEU A 223 -14.69 -0.99 -5.29
C LEU A 223 -15.13 0.34 -4.65
N GLY A 224 -14.27 0.98 -3.86
CA GLY A 224 -14.57 2.22 -3.14
C GLY A 224 -15.75 2.04 -2.18
N SER A 225 -16.78 2.87 -2.31
CA SER A 225 -17.98 2.81 -1.46
C SER A 225 -18.85 1.56 -1.66
N GLU A 226 -18.60 0.77 -2.71
CA GLU A 226 -19.27 -0.50 -2.98
C GLU A 226 -18.58 -1.70 -2.30
N GLY A 227 -17.53 -1.44 -1.49
CA GLY A 227 -16.78 -2.45 -0.74
C GLY A 227 -15.68 -3.11 -1.57
N ALA A 228 -15.68 -4.44 -1.66
CA ALA A 228 -14.67 -5.18 -2.40
C ALA A 228 -15.24 -6.44 -3.04
N PHE A 229 -14.50 -6.94 -4.03
CA PHE A 229 -14.66 -8.29 -4.58
C PHE A 229 -13.34 -9.03 -4.42
N ALA A 230 -13.37 -10.29 -4.02
CA ALA A 230 -12.17 -11.08 -3.82
C ALA A 230 -12.29 -12.47 -4.46
N LYS A 231 -11.16 -12.94 -5.03
CA LYS A 231 -10.93 -14.33 -5.40
C LYS A 231 -9.88 -14.91 -4.47
N HIS A 232 -10.18 -16.03 -3.83
CA HIS A 232 -9.21 -16.85 -3.11
C HIS A 232 -9.25 -18.27 -3.67
N HIS A 233 -8.22 -18.64 -4.40
CA HIS A 233 -8.19 -19.88 -5.17
C HIS A 233 -9.40 -20.01 -6.10
N ASN A 234 -10.35 -20.91 -5.77
CA ASN A 234 -11.57 -21.14 -6.53
C ASN A 234 -12.82 -20.51 -5.93
N ASN A 235 -12.69 -19.83 -4.79
CA ASN A 235 -13.80 -19.17 -4.09
C ASN A 235 -13.86 -17.71 -4.44
N TYR A 236 -15.06 -17.15 -4.50
CA TYR A 236 -15.30 -15.75 -4.80
C TYR A 236 -16.16 -15.13 -3.71
N TYR A 237 -15.82 -13.90 -3.34
CA TYR A 237 -16.46 -13.19 -2.25
C TYR A 237 -16.86 -11.78 -2.69
N LYS A 238 -18.08 -11.39 -2.36
CA LYS A 238 -18.49 -9.98 -2.35
C LYS A 238 -18.46 -9.48 -0.92
N VAL A 239 -17.79 -8.33 -0.72
CA VAL A 239 -17.74 -7.67 0.59
C VAL A 239 -18.62 -6.43 0.54
N ASN A 240 -19.64 -6.41 1.36
CA ASN A 240 -20.52 -5.26 1.55
C ASN A 240 -20.07 -4.48 2.77
N ILE A 241 -19.96 -3.15 2.63
CA ILE A 241 -19.49 -2.26 3.67
C ILE A 241 -20.57 -1.28 4.12
N PRO A 242 -20.54 -0.81 5.38
CA PRO A 242 -21.47 0.21 5.84
C PRO A 242 -21.21 1.56 5.16
N ARG A 243 -22.25 2.40 5.10
CA ARG A 243 -22.08 3.81 4.72
C ARG A 243 -21.52 4.59 5.90
N ILE A 244 -20.53 5.41 5.62
CA ILE A 244 -19.83 6.25 6.60
C ILE A 244 -19.75 7.69 6.11
N ASP A 245 -19.52 8.61 7.04
CA ASP A 245 -19.11 9.97 6.72
C ASP A 245 -17.61 9.98 6.42
N VAL A 246 -17.26 10.11 5.14
CA VAL A 246 -15.88 10.13 4.68
C VAL A 246 -15.24 11.48 4.99
N VAL A 247 -14.13 11.47 5.71
CA VAL A 247 -13.31 12.66 6.01
C VAL A 247 -12.16 12.79 5.01
N ASN A 248 -11.38 11.71 4.83
CA ASN A 248 -10.28 11.67 3.86
C ASN A 248 -10.11 10.26 3.29
N PRO A 249 -10.43 10.01 2.00
CA PRO A 249 -10.32 8.68 1.41
C PRO A 249 -8.88 8.28 1.05
N VAL A 250 -7.93 9.22 1.07
CA VAL A 250 -6.52 8.94 0.72
C VAL A 250 -5.91 8.00 1.75
N GLY A 251 -5.22 6.95 1.29
CA GLY A 251 -4.62 5.94 2.15
C GLY A 251 -5.54 4.80 2.55
N SER A 252 -6.85 4.81 2.19
CA SER A 252 -7.75 3.69 2.49
C SER A 252 -7.29 2.39 1.82
N GLY A 253 -6.73 2.47 0.61
CA GLY A 253 -6.12 1.32 -0.07
C GLY A 253 -4.92 0.75 0.68
N ASP A 254 -4.05 1.63 1.20
CA ASP A 254 -2.87 1.23 1.98
C ASP A 254 -3.32 0.59 3.32
N SER A 255 -4.35 1.16 3.94
CA SER A 255 -4.94 0.62 5.18
C SER A 255 -5.61 -0.74 4.94
N THR A 256 -6.25 -0.93 3.78
CA THR A 256 -6.75 -2.25 3.37
C THR A 256 -5.61 -3.27 3.25
N VAL A 257 -4.45 -2.88 2.69
CA VAL A 257 -3.24 -3.74 2.65
C VAL A 257 -2.76 -4.08 4.06
N ALA A 258 -2.79 -3.14 4.99
CA ALA A 258 -2.46 -3.40 6.39
C ALA A 258 -3.41 -4.45 7.01
N GLY A 259 -4.71 -4.35 6.77
CA GLY A 259 -5.69 -5.33 7.22
C GLY A 259 -5.48 -6.73 6.61
N ILE A 260 -5.13 -6.80 5.31
CA ILE A 260 -4.74 -8.06 4.65
C ILE A 260 -3.50 -8.66 5.32
N ALA A 261 -2.46 -7.86 5.56
CA ALA A 261 -1.23 -8.32 6.20
C ALA A 261 -1.49 -8.83 7.63
N SER A 262 -2.34 -8.14 8.40
CA SER A 262 -2.80 -8.59 9.71
C SER A 262 -3.60 -9.90 9.62
N GLY A 263 -4.51 -10.06 8.66
CA GLY A 263 -5.24 -11.31 8.46
C GLY A 263 -4.32 -12.48 8.11
N LEU A 264 -3.37 -12.27 7.22
CA LEU A 264 -2.42 -13.32 6.83
C LEU A 264 -1.49 -13.75 7.96
N ILE A 265 -0.97 -12.83 8.79
CA ILE A 265 -0.06 -13.18 9.89
C ILE A 265 -0.78 -13.98 10.98
N HIS A 266 -2.06 -13.74 11.18
CA HIS A 266 -2.91 -14.46 12.13
C HIS A 266 -3.55 -15.71 11.54
N GLN A 267 -3.40 -15.95 10.22
CA GLN A 267 -4.03 -17.06 9.50
C GLN A 267 -5.56 -17.04 9.66
N ASP A 268 -6.12 -15.83 9.56
CA ASP A 268 -7.56 -15.63 9.67
C ASP A 268 -8.30 -16.38 8.54
N GLU A 269 -9.51 -16.88 8.83
CA GLU A 269 -10.41 -17.40 7.82
C GLU A 269 -10.76 -16.31 6.78
N ASP A 270 -11.16 -16.70 5.58
CA ASP A 270 -11.35 -15.79 4.44
C ASP A 270 -12.28 -14.62 4.75
N ASP A 271 -13.40 -14.89 5.40
CA ASP A 271 -14.37 -13.86 5.77
C ASP A 271 -13.82 -12.89 6.82
N VAL A 272 -13.05 -13.37 7.78
CA VAL A 272 -12.40 -12.56 8.83
C VAL A 272 -11.32 -11.68 8.22
N LEU A 273 -10.47 -12.23 7.34
CA LEU A 273 -9.44 -11.49 6.62
C LEU A 273 -10.07 -10.36 5.80
N LEU A 274 -11.11 -10.67 5.02
CA LEU A 274 -11.77 -9.68 4.15
C LEU A 274 -12.50 -8.59 4.95
N LYS A 275 -13.14 -8.95 6.07
CA LYS A 275 -13.73 -7.97 6.99
C LYS A 275 -12.67 -7.05 7.57
N LYS A 276 -11.57 -7.62 8.08
CA LYS A 276 -10.45 -6.85 8.66
C LYS A 276 -9.84 -5.89 7.64
N ALA A 277 -9.59 -6.36 6.43
CA ALA A 277 -9.05 -5.56 5.33
C ALA A 277 -9.93 -4.35 5.02
N ASN A 278 -11.23 -4.56 4.89
CA ASN A 278 -12.18 -3.48 4.60
C ASN A 278 -12.39 -2.56 5.82
N ALA A 279 -12.43 -3.10 7.04
CA ALA A 279 -12.53 -2.29 8.26
C ALA A 279 -11.39 -1.28 8.38
N PHE A 280 -10.16 -1.69 8.11
CA PHE A 280 -9.00 -0.78 8.15
C PHE A 280 -9.11 0.32 7.09
N GLY A 281 -9.53 -0.02 5.86
CA GLY A 281 -9.77 0.97 4.81
C GLY A 281 -10.85 1.98 5.18
N ILE A 282 -11.95 1.53 5.81
CA ILE A 282 -13.05 2.36 6.29
C ILE A 282 -12.58 3.29 7.42
N LEU A 283 -11.89 2.74 8.42
CA LEU A 283 -11.37 3.51 9.56
C LEU A 283 -10.44 4.62 9.10
N ASN A 284 -9.55 4.35 8.14
CA ASN A 284 -8.71 5.39 7.55
C ASN A 284 -9.56 6.47 6.86
N ALA A 285 -10.61 6.09 6.12
CA ALA A 285 -11.47 7.07 5.44
C ALA A 285 -12.22 8.00 6.41
N MET A 286 -12.38 7.59 7.67
CA MET A 286 -12.97 8.38 8.74
C MET A 286 -11.97 9.31 9.44
N GLU A 287 -10.67 9.18 9.16
CA GLU A 287 -9.62 10.01 9.75
C GLU A 287 -9.23 11.18 8.83
N SER A 288 -8.71 12.26 9.41
CA SER A 288 -8.21 13.40 8.66
C SER A 288 -6.81 13.18 8.10
N GLN A 289 -6.03 12.30 8.70
CA GLN A 289 -4.65 11.99 8.33
C GLN A 289 -4.60 10.66 7.58
N THR A 290 -3.84 10.64 6.49
CA THR A 290 -3.59 9.45 5.68
C THR A 290 -2.79 8.39 6.45
N GLY A 291 -3.21 7.14 6.35
CA GLY A 291 -2.54 6.01 7.00
C GLY A 291 -2.67 6.01 8.52
N HIS A 292 -3.82 6.46 9.02
CA HIS A 292 -4.20 6.42 10.44
C HIS A 292 -5.56 5.75 10.61
N ILE A 293 -5.76 5.10 11.76
CA ILE A 293 -7.03 4.46 12.14
C ILE A 293 -7.34 4.70 13.61
N ASP A 294 -8.61 4.94 13.94
CA ASP A 294 -9.10 4.89 15.31
C ASP A 294 -9.44 3.43 15.69
N VAL A 295 -8.50 2.75 16.34
CA VAL A 295 -8.63 1.33 16.73
C VAL A 295 -9.84 1.07 17.64
N HIS A 296 -10.30 2.08 18.39
CA HIS A 296 -11.46 1.92 19.28
C HIS A 296 -12.77 1.72 18.53
N LYS A 297 -12.83 2.10 17.25
CA LYS A 297 -13.99 1.89 16.37
C LYS A 297 -13.92 0.59 15.57
N PHE A 298 -12.82 -0.16 15.70
CA PHE A 298 -12.59 -1.35 14.87
C PHE A 298 -13.70 -2.38 15.01
N ASP A 299 -14.06 -2.77 16.24
CA ASP A 299 -15.07 -3.81 16.46
C ASP A 299 -16.44 -3.40 15.93
N GLU A 300 -16.81 -2.12 16.09
CA GLU A 300 -18.07 -1.59 15.57
C GLU A 300 -18.13 -1.69 14.04
N ILE A 301 -17.09 -1.25 13.34
CA ILE A 301 -17.02 -1.29 11.87
C ILE A 301 -16.92 -2.73 11.37
N PHE A 302 -16.08 -3.55 12.00
CA PHE A 302 -15.88 -4.96 11.63
C PHE A 302 -17.19 -5.75 11.65
N GLN A 303 -18.04 -5.55 12.65
CA GLN A 303 -19.34 -6.23 12.77
C GLN A 303 -20.37 -5.80 11.71
N GLN A 304 -20.24 -4.60 11.15
CA GLN A 304 -21.14 -4.10 10.11
C GLN A 304 -20.76 -4.57 8.69
N ILE A 305 -19.56 -5.16 8.51
CA ILE A 305 -19.11 -5.66 7.22
C ILE A 305 -19.66 -7.08 7.02
N GLU A 306 -20.25 -7.31 5.86
CA GLU A 306 -20.77 -8.60 5.45
C GLU A 306 -19.91 -9.18 4.32
N VAL A 307 -19.51 -10.45 4.42
CA VAL A 307 -18.82 -11.19 3.37
C VAL A 307 -19.74 -12.28 2.87
N ILE A 308 -19.97 -12.33 1.58
CA ILE A 308 -20.89 -13.26 0.93
C ILE A 308 -20.07 -14.05 -0.12
N GLU A 309 -20.08 -15.35 -0.03
CA GLU A 309 -19.56 -16.22 -1.09
C GLU A 309 -20.51 -16.21 -2.28
N VAL A 310 -20.00 -15.99 -3.51
CA VAL A 310 -20.79 -15.74 -4.73
C VAL A 310 -20.33 -16.59 -5.91
#